data_4a316b783f743e85a6fea09c1a4fe680
#
_entry.id   4a316b783f743e85a6fea09c1a4fe680
#
_cell.length_a   1.000
_cell.length_b   1.000
_cell.length_c   1.000
_cell.angle_alpha   90.00
_cell.angle_beta   90.00
_cell.angle_gamma   90.00
#
_symmetry.space_group_name_H-M   'P 1'
#
loop_
_entity.id
_entity.type
_entity.pdbx_description
1 polymer ?
#
loop_
_entity_poly.entity_id
_entity_poly.type
_entity_poly.pdbx_seq_one_letter_code
_entity_poly.pdbx_strand_id
1 'polypeptide(L)'
;MELAEKLRRLRKAEGMRRGLWRTLTQHEVIRALRQEIGVSLSQAYLSQLENGRRAHLTSATREALARFYHVHPGYLVSDPLGGASAPTPAALADTQDAELATLWARLSDAPDPARLARLLDWLLRLSPAELAALERRRDDAADK
;
A
#
# COMPACT_ATOMS: atom_id res chain seq x y z
N MET A 1 2.26 -12.89 -6.64
CA MET A 1 3.48 -12.27 -6.06
C MET A 1 3.70 -12.85 -4.68
N GLU A 2 4.86 -13.43 -4.44
CA GLU A 2 5.19 -14.08 -3.17
C GLU A 2 5.42 -13.07 -2.04
N LEU A 3 5.19 -13.49 -0.78
CA LEU A 3 5.39 -12.65 0.40
C LEU A 3 6.81 -12.07 0.45
N ALA A 4 7.82 -12.87 0.10
CA ALA A 4 9.22 -12.45 0.07
C ALA A 4 9.45 -11.26 -0.87
N GLU A 5 8.85 -11.29 -2.05
CA GLU A 5 8.95 -10.23 -3.03
C GLU A 5 8.20 -8.97 -2.58
N LYS A 6 7.00 -9.15 -2.00
CA LYS A 6 6.22 -8.04 -1.42
C LYS A 6 7.02 -7.29 -0.36
N LEU A 7 7.64 -8.01 0.57
CA LEU A 7 8.44 -7.41 1.65
C LEU A 7 9.66 -6.65 1.13
N ARG A 8 10.39 -7.20 0.14
CA ARG A 8 11.51 -6.49 -0.47
C ARG A 8 11.08 -5.21 -1.19
N ARG A 9 9.96 -5.25 -1.90
CA ARG A 9 9.38 -4.05 -2.55
C ARG A 9 8.96 -2.99 -1.54
N LEU A 10 8.30 -3.39 -0.47
CA LEU A 10 7.89 -2.49 0.61
C LEU A 10 9.10 -1.85 1.30
N ARG A 11 10.17 -2.61 1.55
CA ARG A 11 11.41 -2.09 2.13
C ARG A 11 12.08 -1.05 1.23
N LYS A 12 12.05 -1.26 -0.09
CA LYS A 12 12.53 -0.27 -1.07
C LYS A 12 11.65 0.98 -1.06
N ALA A 13 10.33 0.81 -1.11
CA ALA A 13 9.37 1.91 -1.12
C ALA A 13 9.48 2.76 0.16
N GLU A 14 9.63 2.11 1.32
CA GLU A 14 9.79 2.80 2.60
C GLU A 14 11.08 3.62 2.67
N GLY A 15 12.17 3.12 2.11
CA GLY A 15 13.42 3.89 1.98
C GLY A 15 13.26 5.15 1.15
N MET A 16 12.50 5.07 0.03
CA MET A 16 12.16 6.22 -0.80
C MET A 16 11.24 7.20 -0.05
N ARG A 17 10.21 6.70 0.63
CA ARG A 17 9.26 7.52 1.41
C ARG A 17 9.98 8.32 2.51
N ARG A 18 11.01 7.74 3.12
CA ARG A 18 11.84 8.41 4.14
C ARG A 18 12.88 9.37 3.56
N GLY A 19 12.92 9.53 2.24
CA GLY A 19 13.88 10.42 1.56
C GLY A 19 15.31 9.92 1.53
N LEU A 20 15.53 8.63 1.80
CA LEU A 20 16.87 8.05 1.82
C LEU A 20 17.40 7.70 0.43
N TRP A 21 16.55 7.67 -0.59
CA TRP A 21 16.86 7.33 -1.99
C TRP A 21 17.54 5.97 -2.16
N ARG A 22 17.39 5.08 -1.18
CA ARG A 22 17.90 3.71 -1.18
C ARG A 22 16.95 2.77 -0.45
N THR A 23 17.13 1.49 -0.65
CA THR A 23 16.42 0.46 0.11
C THR A 23 16.89 0.47 1.57
N LEU A 24 15.96 0.42 2.53
CA LEU A 24 16.30 0.23 3.94
C LEU A 24 17.03 -1.10 4.14
N THR A 25 17.98 -1.15 5.05
CA THR A 25 18.55 -2.41 5.49
C THR A 25 17.58 -3.14 6.43
N GLN A 26 17.72 -4.45 6.57
CA GLN A 26 16.89 -5.23 7.50
C GLN A 26 17.04 -4.74 8.95
N HIS A 27 18.24 -4.31 9.34
CA HIS A 27 18.50 -3.74 10.68
C HIS A 27 17.76 -2.41 10.90
N GLU A 28 17.71 -1.55 9.89
CA GLU A 28 16.96 -0.29 9.95
C GLU A 28 15.46 -0.55 10.10
N VAL A 29 14.91 -1.53 9.36
CA VAL A 29 13.51 -1.94 9.51
C VAL A 29 13.21 -2.44 10.91
N ILE A 30 14.05 -3.31 11.47
CA ILE A 30 13.84 -3.86 12.82
C ILE A 30 13.91 -2.77 13.88
N ARG A 31 14.89 -1.87 13.76
CA ARG A 31 15.02 -0.73 14.67
C ARG A 31 13.79 0.17 14.62
N ALA A 32 13.34 0.51 13.41
CA ALA A 32 12.19 1.36 13.23
C ALA A 32 10.88 0.67 13.69
N LEU A 33 10.67 -0.61 13.41
CA LEU A 33 9.55 -1.40 13.95
C LEU A 33 9.50 -1.32 15.48
N ARG A 34 10.64 -1.49 16.14
CA ARG A 34 10.71 -1.42 17.60
C ARG A 34 10.41 -0.03 18.13
N GLN A 35 10.90 1.01 17.45
CA GLN A 35 10.75 2.40 17.90
C GLN A 35 9.35 2.96 17.58
N GLU A 36 8.82 2.67 16.40
CA GLU A 36 7.59 3.30 15.90
C GLU A 36 6.34 2.47 16.22
N ILE A 37 6.45 1.15 16.21
CA ILE A 37 5.33 0.22 16.42
C ILE A 37 5.40 -0.49 17.77
N GLY A 38 6.58 -0.53 18.41
CA GLY A 38 6.77 -1.23 19.68
C GLY A 38 6.93 -2.75 19.54
N VAL A 39 7.11 -3.27 18.32
CA VAL A 39 7.24 -4.70 18.04
C VAL A 39 8.70 -5.04 17.74
N SER A 40 9.22 -6.04 18.43
CA SER A 40 10.57 -6.56 18.21
C SER A 40 10.53 -7.79 17.32
N LEU A 41 11.20 -7.70 16.17
CA LEU A 41 11.48 -8.84 15.30
C LEU A 41 12.99 -9.11 15.29
N SER A 42 13.39 -10.38 15.13
CA SER A 42 14.80 -10.68 14.90
C SER A 42 15.18 -10.49 13.43
N GLN A 43 16.42 -10.11 13.18
CA GLN A 43 16.95 -9.98 11.82
C GLN A 43 16.89 -11.31 11.07
N ALA A 44 17.19 -12.43 11.75
CA ALA A 44 17.10 -13.75 11.18
C ALA A 44 15.66 -14.08 10.72
N TYR A 45 14.65 -13.69 11.49
CA TYR A 45 13.25 -13.90 11.12
C TYR A 45 12.85 -13.09 9.90
N LEU A 46 13.18 -11.79 9.85
CA LEU A 46 12.91 -10.94 8.69
C LEU A 46 13.64 -11.46 7.45
N SER A 47 14.89 -11.88 7.60
CA SER A 47 15.67 -12.49 6.52
C SER A 47 15.03 -13.77 5.98
N GLN A 48 14.52 -14.65 6.86
CA GLN A 48 13.82 -15.87 6.44
C GLN A 48 12.54 -15.56 5.65
N LEU A 49 11.80 -14.53 6.04
CA LEU A 49 10.60 -14.07 5.31
C LEU A 49 10.97 -13.53 3.91
N GLU A 50 11.98 -12.67 3.84
CA GLU A 50 12.41 -12.07 2.57
C GLU A 50 13.12 -13.05 1.61
N ASN A 51 13.63 -14.16 2.13
CA ASN A 51 14.23 -15.23 1.34
C ASN A 51 13.26 -16.37 0.99
N GLY A 52 11.97 -16.21 1.35
CA GLY A 52 10.95 -17.21 1.07
C GLY A 52 11.08 -18.51 1.89
N ARG A 53 12.00 -18.56 2.88
CA ARG A 53 12.14 -19.71 3.78
C ARG A 53 10.97 -19.83 4.77
N ARG A 54 10.26 -18.73 4.99
CA ARG A 54 8.99 -18.68 5.72
C ARG A 54 7.94 -18.01 4.85
N ALA A 55 6.86 -18.72 4.59
CA ALA A 55 5.74 -18.22 3.78
C ALA A 55 4.60 -17.63 4.63
N HIS A 56 4.61 -17.86 5.93
CA HIS A 56 3.50 -17.48 6.81
C HIS A 56 3.95 -16.49 7.89
N LEU A 57 3.13 -15.46 8.05
CA LEU A 57 3.22 -14.48 9.13
C LEU A 57 2.19 -14.82 10.22
N THR A 58 2.57 -14.63 11.47
CA THR A 58 1.57 -14.57 12.56
C THR A 58 0.71 -13.31 12.36
N SER A 59 -0.53 -13.32 12.87
CA SER A 59 -1.41 -12.14 12.79
C SER A 59 -0.75 -10.89 13.36
N ALA A 60 -0.12 -11.01 14.54
CA ALA A 60 0.57 -9.90 15.19
C ALA A 60 1.73 -9.34 14.33
N THR A 61 2.56 -10.21 13.75
CA THR A 61 3.66 -9.78 12.88
C THR A 61 3.14 -9.13 11.58
N ARG A 62 2.08 -9.69 11.01
CA ARG A 62 1.43 -9.16 9.81
C ARG A 62 0.90 -7.74 10.06
N GLU A 63 0.18 -7.54 11.15
CA GLU A 63 -0.33 -6.23 11.54
C GLU A 63 0.79 -5.23 11.79
N ALA A 64 1.84 -5.63 12.50
CA ALA A 64 2.99 -4.77 12.77
C ALA A 64 3.70 -4.33 11.48
N LEU A 65 3.97 -5.26 10.56
CA LEU A 65 4.59 -4.97 9.26
C LEU A 65 3.68 -4.12 8.37
N ALA A 66 2.37 -4.41 8.37
CA ALA A 66 1.39 -3.64 7.61
C ALA A 66 1.31 -2.19 8.09
N ARG A 67 1.28 -1.96 9.39
CA ARG A 67 1.32 -0.61 9.99
C ARG A 67 2.62 0.11 9.67
N PHE A 68 3.74 -0.58 9.77
CA PHE A 68 5.07 -0.01 9.48
C PHE A 68 5.21 0.40 8.03
N TYR A 69 4.76 -0.43 7.10
CA TYR A 69 4.84 -0.17 5.66
C TYR A 69 3.63 0.61 5.11
N HIS A 70 2.69 1.01 5.96
CA HIS A 70 1.47 1.74 5.57
C HIS A 70 0.63 1.03 4.51
N VAL A 71 0.51 -0.29 4.62
CA VAL A 71 -0.30 -1.13 3.73
C VAL A 71 -1.38 -1.88 4.53
N HIS A 72 -2.42 -2.33 3.83
CA HIS A 72 -3.42 -3.18 4.45
C HIS A 72 -2.83 -4.55 4.83
N PRO A 73 -3.16 -5.15 6.00
CA PRO A 73 -2.64 -6.45 6.41
C PRO A 73 -2.89 -7.57 5.39
N GLY A 74 -3.99 -7.51 4.65
CA GLY A 74 -4.32 -8.44 3.56
C GLY A 74 -3.30 -8.45 2.43
N TYR A 75 -2.56 -7.36 2.20
CA TYR A 75 -1.49 -7.31 1.21
C TYR A 75 -0.35 -8.29 1.53
N LEU A 76 -0.12 -8.55 2.82
CA LEU A 76 0.93 -9.45 3.31
C LEU A 76 0.47 -10.90 3.45
N VAL A 77 -0.75 -11.23 3.05
CA VAL A 77 -1.20 -12.62 2.97
C VAL A 77 -0.55 -13.27 1.75
N SER A 78 0.06 -14.43 1.93
CA SER A 78 0.53 -15.24 0.82
C SER A 78 -0.69 -15.88 0.16
N ASP A 79 -0.91 -15.54 -1.10
CA ASP A 79 -1.96 -16.17 -1.90
C ASP A 79 -1.45 -17.52 -2.43
N PRO A 80 -1.99 -18.67 -1.99
CA PRO A 80 -1.51 -19.98 -2.47
C PRO A 80 -1.83 -20.23 -3.94
N LEU A 81 -2.58 -19.33 -4.60
CA LEU A 81 -3.05 -19.48 -5.97
C LEU A 81 -2.58 -18.38 -6.94
N GLY A 82 -1.48 -17.66 -6.61
CA GLY A 82 -0.77 -16.83 -7.60
C GLY A 82 -1.59 -15.74 -8.29
N GLY A 83 -2.71 -15.34 -7.73
CA GLY A 83 -3.50 -14.22 -8.21
C GLY A 83 -3.03 -12.91 -7.60
N ALA A 84 -2.64 -11.96 -8.43
CA ALA A 84 -2.51 -10.58 -8.02
C ALA A 84 -3.92 -10.09 -7.61
N SER A 85 -4.31 -10.35 -6.37
CA SER A 85 -5.47 -9.70 -5.79
C SER A 85 -5.09 -8.26 -5.49
N ALA A 86 -5.41 -7.38 -6.43
CA ALA A 86 -5.88 -6.07 -6.06
C ALA A 86 -6.86 -6.25 -4.87
N PRO A 87 -6.92 -5.32 -3.90
CA PRO A 87 -7.85 -5.43 -2.79
C PRO A 87 -9.23 -5.76 -3.37
N THR A 88 -9.74 -6.94 -3.01
CA THR A 88 -11.03 -7.41 -3.50
C THR A 88 -12.08 -6.40 -3.08
N PRO A 89 -13.08 -6.09 -3.91
CA PRO A 89 -14.21 -5.25 -3.54
C PRO A 89 -14.85 -5.64 -2.20
N ALA A 90 -14.77 -6.92 -1.82
CA ALA A 90 -15.21 -7.43 -0.52
C ALA A 90 -14.36 -6.92 0.69
N ALA A 91 -13.08 -6.60 0.50
CA ALA A 91 -12.26 -6.00 1.55
C ALA A 91 -12.55 -4.50 1.74
N LEU A 92 -13.19 -3.88 0.74
CA LEU A 92 -13.70 -2.50 0.79
C LEU A 92 -15.16 -2.43 1.25
N ALA A 93 -15.86 -3.56 1.31
CA ALA A 93 -17.26 -3.62 1.78
C ALA A 93 -17.40 -3.27 3.27
N ASP A 94 -16.34 -3.37 4.06
CA ASP A 94 -16.27 -2.86 5.44
C ASP A 94 -15.98 -1.35 5.53
N THR A 95 -15.64 -0.72 4.43
CA THR A 95 -15.58 0.74 4.34
C THR A 95 -17.01 1.22 4.08
N GLN A 96 -17.54 2.03 4.98
CA GLN A 96 -18.91 2.59 4.94
C GLN A 96 -19.19 3.49 3.71
N ASP A 97 -18.37 3.37 2.65
CA ASP A 97 -18.42 4.21 1.47
C ASP A 97 -18.54 3.36 0.20
N ALA A 98 -19.79 2.98 -0.13
CA ALA A 98 -20.10 2.28 -1.38
C ALA A 98 -19.64 3.06 -2.63
N GLU A 99 -19.52 4.38 -2.54
CA GLU A 99 -19.01 5.24 -3.61
C GLU A 99 -17.51 5.01 -3.84
N LEU A 100 -16.70 4.92 -2.76
CA LEU A 100 -15.27 4.61 -2.87
C LEU A 100 -15.02 3.23 -3.46
N ALA A 101 -15.82 2.23 -3.09
CA ALA A 101 -15.73 0.89 -3.67
C ALA A 101 -16.04 0.89 -5.17
N THR A 102 -17.04 1.65 -5.59
CA THR A 102 -17.41 1.81 -7.00
C THR A 102 -16.32 2.54 -7.79
N LEU A 103 -15.78 3.62 -7.23
CA LEU A 103 -14.68 4.37 -7.84
C LEU A 103 -13.43 3.49 -7.98
N TRP A 104 -13.12 2.69 -6.96
CA TRP A 104 -11.98 1.77 -6.99
C TRP A 104 -12.13 0.68 -8.06
N ALA A 105 -13.33 0.10 -8.19
CA ALA A 105 -13.60 -0.87 -9.25
C ALA A 105 -13.39 -0.24 -10.64
N ARG A 106 -13.88 0.97 -10.87
CA ARG A 106 -13.69 1.71 -12.14
C ARG A 106 -12.22 2.06 -12.39
N LEU A 107 -11.44 2.38 -11.34
CA LEU A 107 -10.01 2.64 -11.45
C LEU A 107 -9.21 1.38 -11.80
N SER A 108 -9.63 0.22 -11.26
CA SER A 108 -8.97 -1.07 -11.52
C SER A 108 -9.18 -1.56 -12.94
N ASP A 109 -10.31 -1.20 -13.57
CA ASP A 109 -10.64 -1.54 -14.95
C ASP A 109 -10.14 -0.51 -15.99
N ALA A 110 -9.38 0.48 -15.55
CA ALA A 110 -8.92 1.53 -16.45
C ALA A 110 -7.88 1.01 -17.46
N PRO A 111 -8.03 1.39 -18.74
CA PRO A 111 -7.19 0.90 -19.83
C PRO A 111 -5.73 1.35 -19.77
N ASP A 112 -5.42 2.38 -18.98
CA ASP A 112 -4.06 2.92 -18.80
C ASP A 112 -3.75 3.21 -17.32
N PRO A 113 -3.26 2.21 -16.57
CA PRO A 113 -2.92 2.38 -15.16
C PRO A 113 -1.79 3.37 -14.92
N ALA A 114 -0.88 3.55 -15.89
CA ALA A 114 0.23 4.49 -15.77
C ALA A 114 -0.26 5.94 -15.87
N ARG A 115 -1.25 6.21 -16.72
CA ARG A 115 -1.90 7.52 -16.80
C ARG A 115 -2.66 7.86 -15.53
N LEU A 116 -3.37 6.89 -14.98
CA LEU A 116 -4.06 7.04 -13.70
C LEU A 116 -3.12 7.35 -12.54
N ALA A 117 -2.01 6.64 -12.43
CA ALA A 117 -1.02 6.88 -11.40
C ALA A 117 -0.48 8.32 -11.47
N ARG A 118 -0.20 8.82 -12.69
CA ARG A 118 0.24 10.21 -12.89
C ARG A 118 -0.84 11.24 -12.51
N LEU A 119 -2.09 10.96 -12.84
CA LEU A 119 -3.20 11.85 -12.48
C LEU A 119 -3.43 11.90 -10.97
N LEU A 120 -3.35 10.75 -10.30
CA LEU A 120 -3.48 10.67 -8.84
C LEU A 120 -2.31 11.39 -8.15
N ASP A 121 -1.07 11.20 -8.62
CA ASP A 121 0.09 11.90 -8.08
C ASP A 121 -0.03 13.43 -8.28
N TRP A 122 -0.53 13.86 -9.43
CA TRP A 122 -0.82 15.28 -9.69
C TRP A 122 -1.91 15.82 -8.77
N LEU A 123 -3.03 15.10 -8.58
CA LEU A 123 -4.12 15.48 -7.67
C LEU A 123 -3.65 15.61 -6.22
N LEU A 124 -2.79 14.70 -5.77
CA LEU A 124 -2.24 14.71 -4.41
C LEU A 124 -1.30 15.90 -4.14
N ARG A 125 -0.80 16.54 -5.20
CA ARG A 125 0.05 17.74 -5.10
C ARG A 125 -0.73 19.04 -5.13
N LEU A 126 -2.02 19.01 -5.44
CA LEU A 126 -2.86 20.19 -5.46
C LEU A 126 -3.16 20.68 -4.04
N SER A 127 -3.17 22.00 -3.88
CA SER A 127 -3.64 22.62 -2.65
C SER A 127 -5.16 22.44 -2.51
N PRO A 128 -5.72 22.54 -1.28
CA PRO A 128 -7.16 22.47 -1.06
C PRO A 128 -7.97 23.51 -1.88
N ALA A 129 -7.39 24.67 -2.13
CA ALA A 129 -8.02 25.72 -2.94
C ALA A 129 -8.12 25.36 -4.43
N GLU A 130 -7.08 24.70 -4.96
CA GLU A 130 -7.05 24.22 -6.36
C GLU A 130 -8.00 23.04 -6.56
N LEU A 131 -8.10 22.13 -5.58
CA LEU A 131 -9.09 21.06 -5.59
C LEU A 131 -10.52 21.60 -5.61
N ALA A 132 -10.84 22.56 -4.75
CA ALA A 132 -12.15 23.20 -4.71
C ALA A 132 -12.48 23.95 -6.01
N ALA A 133 -11.47 24.49 -6.71
CA ALA A 133 -11.66 25.13 -8.01
C ALA A 133 -11.99 24.12 -9.12
N LEU A 134 -11.37 22.94 -9.08
CA LEU A 134 -11.65 21.83 -10.01
C LEU A 134 -13.05 21.25 -9.79
N GLU A 135 -13.47 21.09 -8.55
CA GLU A 135 -14.81 20.60 -8.19
C GLU A 135 -15.90 21.54 -8.74
N ARG A 136 -15.76 22.85 -8.55
CA ARG A 136 -16.69 23.85 -9.11
C ARG A 136 -16.79 23.77 -10.64
N ARG A 137 -15.65 23.62 -11.33
CA ARG A 137 -15.64 23.48 -12.81
C ARG A 137 -16.32 22.20 -13.28
N ARG A 138 -16.21 21.12 -12.52
CA ARG A 138 -16.91 19.86 -12.83
C ARG A 138 -18.43 20.04 -12.73
N ASP A 139 -18.88 20.66 -11.66
CA ASP A 139 -20.29 20.87 -11.39
C ASP A 139 -20.93 21.81 -12.44
N ASP A 140 -20.22 22.86 -12.84
CA ASP A 140 -20.63 23.77 -13.94
C ASP A 140 -20.68 23.07 -15.31
N ALA A 141 -19.88 22.02 -15.50
CA ALA A 141 -19.87 21.23 -16.76
C ALA A 141 -20.95 20.16 -16.79
N ALA A 142 -21.42 19.70 -15.62
CA ALA A 142 -22.49 18.70 -15.52
C ALA A 142 -23.88 19.30 -15.67
N ASP A 143 -24.04 20.62 -15.55
CA ASP A 143 -25.31 21.35 -15.60
C ASP A 143 -25.63 21.93 -17.03
N LYS A 144 -24.81 21.56 -18.04
CA LYS A 144 -24.98 21.92 -19.46
C LYS A 144 -25.33 20.73 -20.33
#